data_4f001555668d057af1d9343fad4a84cd
#
_entry.id   4f001555668d057af1d9343fad4a84cd
#
_cell.length_a   1.000
_cell.length_b   1.000
_cell.length_c   1.000
_cell.angle_alpha   90.00
_cell.angle_beta   90.00
_cell.angle_gamma   90.00
#
_symmetry.space_group_name_H-M   'P 1'
#
loop_
_entity.id
_entity.type
_entity.pdbx_description
1 polymer ?
#
loop_
_entity_poly.entity_id
_entity_poly.type
_entity_poly.pdbx_seq_one_letter_code
_entity_poly.pdbx_strand_id
1 'polypeptide(L)'
;MKESAIKIENVEFNYGHLKVIDHVSLEIPKGISFGLLGSNGAGKTTSIRLMVGLLKPNKGNIFCLGREPSPANAVNTGYMPQLPSLYNELTVRQNIDFFAHIYGLKNAQQRRKRVDEIIQLVELMPKRDVSVVQLSGGMKQRVSLACAIVHQPPLLFLDEPTVGLDPELRVHFWEYFENLTAAGTTLVISSHTMDDAAHCRQLAYMREGKIIAQGTPAELRAAVGKPDASLEDAFLFFIRHGEVKSNVQ
;
A
#
# COMPACT_ATOMS: atom_id res chain seq x y z
N MET A 1 -7.87 13.72 -19.37
CA MET A 1 -6.94 13.47 -18.23
C MET A 1 -7.53 12.32 -17.40
N LYS A 2 -6.73 11.33 -17.01
CA LYS A 2 -7.22 10.28 -16.11
C LYS A 2 -7.46 10.89 -14.74
N GLU A 3 -8.57 10.52 -14.12
CA GLU A 3 -8.93 11.00 -12.78
C GLU A 3 -7.96 10.45 -11.73
N SER A 4 -7.42 11.33 -10.86
CA SER A 4 -6.45 10.94 -9.84
C SER A 4 -7.15 10.29 -8.64
N ALA A 5 -6.61 9.18 -8.16
CA ALA A 5 -7.02 8.59 -6.89
C ALA A 5 -6.37 9.32 -5.71
N ILE A 6 -5.12 9.74 -5.87
CA ILE A 6 -4.36 10.45 -4.85
C ILE A 6 -3.64 11.64 -5.48
N LYS A 7 -3.68 12.78 -4.78
CA LYS A 7 -2.91 13.97 -5.11
C LYS A 7 -2.24 14.50 -3.85
N ILE A 8 -0.92 14.64 -3.90
CA ILE A 8 -0.07 15.18 -2.85
C ILE A 8 0.59 16.44 -3.39
N GLU A 9 0.45 17.56 -2.71
CA GLU A 9 0.92 18.88 -3.14
C GLU A 9 1.86 19.46 -2.11
N ASN A 10 3.16 19.44 -2.40
CA ASN A 10 4.23 20.07 -1.63
C ASN A 10 4.16 19.75 -0.11
N VAL A 11 4.02 18.47 0.22
CA VAL A 11 3.83 18.00 1.59
C VAL A 11 5.13 17.95 2.34
N GLU A 12 5.13 18.53 3.55
CA GLU A 12 6.20 18.38 4.55
C GLU A 12 5.62 17.76 5.83
N PHE A 13 6.40 16.89 6.48
CA PHE A 13 6.04 16.30 7.76
C PHE A 13 7.24 16.03 8.64
N ASN A 14 7.12 16.38 9.93
CA ASN A 14 8.16 16.17 10.96
C ASN A 14 7.58 15.42 12.14
N TYR A 15 8.36 14.50 12.73
CA TYR A 15 8.13 14.02 14.09
C TYR A 15 8.97 14.89 15.05
N GLY A 16 8.34 15.84 15.74
CA GLY A 16 9.06 16.83 16.53
C GLY A 16 10.05 17.62 15.67
N HIS A 17 11.35 17.50 15.94
CA HIS A 17 12.40 18.17 15.16
C HIS A 17 12.92 17.35 13.96
N LEU A 18 12.55 16.07 13.87
CA LEU A 18 13.01 15.19 12.80
C LEU A 18 12.12 15.36 11.55
N LYS A 19 12.69 15.96 10.50
CA LYS A 19 12.02 16.01 9.20
C LYS A 19 12.03 14.63 8.56
N VAL A 20 10.85 14.12 8.19
CA VAL A 20 10.65 12.77 7.60
C VAL A 20 10.09 12.86 6.19
N ILE A 21 9.28 13.86 5.89
CA ILE A 21 8.79 14.15 4.53
C ILE A 21 9.19 15.57 4.17
N ASP A 22 9.81 15.74 3.02
CA ASP A 22 10.39 17.00 2.57
C ASP A 22 9.95 17.35 1.15
N HIS A 23 8.95 18.27 1.05
CA HIS A 23 8.42 18.82 -0.20
C HIS A 23 7.93 17.74 -1.20
N VAL A 24 7.27 16.69 -0.72
CA VAL A 24 6.75 15.63 -1.60
C VAL A 24 5.55 16.12 -2.37
N SER A 25 5.61 15.99 -3.69
CA SER A 25 4.48 16.13 -4.62
C SER A 25 4.34 14.86 -5.44
N LEU A 26 3.12 14.30 -5.53
CA LEU A 26 2.86 13.04 -6.17
C LEU A 26 1.42 12.98 -6.64
N GLU A 27 1.20 12.41 -7.83
CA GLU A 27 -0.14 12.14 -8.36
C GLU A 27 -0.25 10.68 -8.78
N ILE A 28 -1.27 9.98 -8.27
CA ILE A 28 -1.53 8.56 -8.54
C ILE A 28 -2.86 8.43 -9.27
N PRO A 29 -2.89 7.92 -10.51
CA PRO A 29 -4.12 7.68 -11.26
C PRO A 29 -4.99 6.62 -10.60
N LYS A 30 -6.30 6.66 -10.85
CA LYS A 30 -7.25 5.62 -10.43
C LYS A 30 -7.00 4.28 -11.15
N GLY A 31 -7.27 3.18 -10.46
CA GLY A 31 -7.29 1.82 -11.00
C GLY A 31 -5.91 1.28 -11.40
N ILE A 32 -4.86 1.67 -10.70
CA ILE A 32 -3.51 1.14 -10.93
C ILE A 32 -2.87 0.63 -9.62
N SER A 33 -1.88 -0.24 -9.76
CA SER A 33 -0.92 -0.55 -8.70
C SER A 33 0.22 0.47 -8.74
N PHE A 34 0.48 1.13 -7.61
CA PHE A 34 1.53 2.11 -7.44
C PHE A 34 2.49 1.66 -6.33
N GLY A 35 3.77 1.49 -6.68
CA GLY A 35 4.83 1.10 -5.76
C GLY A 35 5.55 2.32 -5.18
N LEU A 36 5.59 2.45 -3.85
CA LEU A 36 6.41 3.40 -3.14
C LEU A 36 7.66 2.70 -2.61
N LEU A 37 8.79 2.90 -3.26
CA LEU A 37 10.02 2.15 -3.05
C LEU A 37 11.07 2.99 -2.32
N GLY A 38 11.91 2.34 -1.56
CA GLY A 38 13.02 2.98 -0.87
C GLY A 38 13.53 2.16 0.30
N SER A 39 14.69 2.51 0.80
CA SER A 39 15.29 1.90 1.98
C SER A 39 14.44 2.12 3.25
N ASN A 40 14.76 1.38 4.31
CA ASN A 40 14.17 1.62 5.62
C ASN A 40 14.51 3.05 6.08
N GLY A 41 13.52 3.74 6.64
CA GLY A 41 13.67 5.15 7.03
C GLY A 41 13.50 6.17 5.90
N ALA A 42 13.27 5.76 4.64
CA ALA A 42 13.05 6.68 3.52
C ALA A 42 11.79 7.57 3.65
N GLY A 43 10.83 7.19 4.50
CA GLY A 43 9.57 7.91 4.72
C GLY A 43 8.32 7.20 4.17
N LYS A 44 8.43 5.99 3.61
CA LYS A 44 7.33 5.24 2.98
C LYS A 44 6.11 5.08 3.89
N THR A 45 6.30 4.44 5.05
CA THR A 45 5.23 4.24 6.05
C THR A 45 4.62 5.57 6.52
N THR A 46 5.44 6.62 6.70
CA THR A 46 4.95 7.95 7.07
C THR A 46 4.09 8.55 5.97
N SER A 47 4.50 8.41 4.70
CA SER A 47 3.70 8.84 3.54
C SER A 47 2.36 8.12 3.48
N ILE A 48 2.34 6.79 3.69
CA ILE A 48 1.08 6.03 3.75
C ILE A 48 0.21 6.52 4.91
N ARG A 49 0.75 6.70 6.11
CA ARG A 49 -0.01 7.20 7.27
C ARG A 49 -0.62 8.59 7.05
N LEU A 50 0.07 9.45 6.32
CA LEU A 50 -0.45 10.75 5.89
C LEU A 50 -1.61 10.58 4.90
N MET A 51 -1.46 9.72 3.88
CA MET A 51 -2.50 9.45 2.88
C MET A 51 -3.74 8.76 3.46
N VAL A 52 -3.58 7.93 4.50
CA VAL A 52 -4.70 7.28 5.21
C VAL A 52 -5.39 8.25 6.19
N GLY A 53 -4.73 9.36 6.56
CA GLY A 53 -5.25 10.34 7.52
C GLY A 53 -4.98 10.00 8.99
N LEU A 54 -4.04 9.09 9.26
CA LEU A 54 -3.53 8.81 10.61
C LEU A 54 -2.57 9.89 11.10
N LEU A 55 -1.98 10.64 10.16
CA LEU A 55 -1.14 11.81 10.42
C LEU A 55 -1.65 12.98 9.60
N LYS A 56 -1.37 14.20 10.06
CA LYS A 56 -1.64 15.44 9.32
C LYS A 56 -0.33 16.06 8.85
N PRO A 57 -0.21 16.52 7.61
CA PRO A 57 1.00 17.19 7.15
C PRO A 57 1.22 18.50 7.91
N ASN A 58 2.47 18.89 8.08
CA ASN A 58 2.81 20.22 8.64
C ASN A 58 2.60 21.31 7.59
N LYS A 59 2.85 21.00 6.31
CA LYS A 59 2.58 21.87 5.17
C LYS A 59 2.13 21.06 3.96
N GLY A 60 1.51 21.74 3.00
CA GLY A 60 0.99 21.12 1.78
C GLY A 60 -0.37 20.44 2.00
N ASN A 61 -0.89 19.82 0.93
CA ASN A 61 -2.21 19.21 0.94
C ASN A 61 -2.15 17.77 0.42
N ILE A 62 -3.07 16.95 0.90
CA ILE A 62 -3.25 15.57 0.43
C ILE A 62 -4.73 15.37 0.14
N PHE A 63 -5.03 14.83 -1.03
CA PHE A 63 -6.39 14.45 -1.43
C PHE A 63 -6.38 12.97 -1.84
N CYS A 64 -7.29 12.19 -1.24
CA CYS A 64 -7.56 10.81 -1.58
C CYS A 64 -9.01 10.70 -2.05
N LEU A 65 -9.21 10.17 -3.27
CA LEU A 65 -10.54 10.12 -3.93
C LEU A 65 -11.23 11.50 -3.96
N GLY A 66 -10.45 12.57 -4.17
CA GLY A 66 -10.93 13.94 -4.25
C GLY A 66 -11.26 14.60 -2.91
N ARG A 67 -10.94 13.99 -1.77
CA ARG A 67 -11.20 14.52 -0.42
C ARG A 67 -9.95 14.45 0.45
N GLU A 68 -9.85 15.33 1.43
CA GLU A 68 -8.83 15.23 2.46
C GLU A 68 -8.99 13.92 3.24
N PRO A 69 -7.88 13.21 3.54
CA PRO A 69 -7.91 12.01 4.35
C PRO A 69 -8.50 12.29 5.75
N SER A 70 -9.48 11.49 6.14
CA SER A 70 -10.12 11.61 7.46
C SER A 70 -10.75 10.30 7.90
N PRO A 71 -10.98 10.07 9.19
CA PRO A 71 -11.70 8.90 9.69
C PRO A 71 -13.10 8.74 9.07
N ALA A 72 -13.78 9.82 8.71
CA ALA A 72 -15.09 9.77 8.07
C ALA A 72 -15.05 9.14 6.66
N ASN A 73 -13.90 9.17 6.00
CA ASN A 73 -13.67 8.59 4.67
C ASN A 73 -13.08 7.18 4.71
N ALA A 74 -12.85 6.62 5.90
CA ALA A 74 -12.18 5.32 6.08
C ALA A 74 -12.93 4.15 5.42
N VAL A 75 -14.24 4.25 5.22
CA VAL A 75 -15.04 3.23 4.51
C VAL A 75 -14.65 3.06 3.04
N ASN A 76 -14.02 4.06 2.44
CA ASN A 76 -13.55 4.04 1.05
C ASN A 76 -12.07 3.67 0.93
N THR A 77 -11.40 3.40 2.05
CA THR A 77 -9.98 3.07 2.07
C THR A 77 -9.73 1.81 2.89
N GLY A 78 -8.89 0.92 2.36
CA GLY A 78 -8.32 -0.18 3.13
C GLY A 78 -6.89 0.18 3.53
N TYR A 79 -6.48 -0.23 4.71
CA TYR A 79 -5.09 -0.05 5.15
C TYR A 79 -4.58 -1.29 5.86
N MET A 80 -3.50 -1.83 5.34
CA MET A 80 -2.72 -2.88 5.97
C MET A 80 -1.42 -2.27 6.49
N PRO A 81 -1.26 -2.08 7.80
CA PRO A 81 -0.01 -1.55 8.37
C PRO A 81 1.10 -2.61 8.37
N GLN A 82 2.35 -2.17 8.36
CA GLN A 82 3.54 -3.02 8.41
C GLN A 82 3.53 -3.97 9.64
N LEU A 83 3.14 -3.44 10.81
CA LEU A 83 2.89 -4.26 12.00
C LEU A 83 1.39 -4.51 12.13
N PRO A 84 0.92 -5.78 12.11
CA PRO A 84 -0.49 -6.11 12.18
C PRO A 84 -1.18 -5.50 13.41
N SER A 85 -2.22 -4.69 13.16
CA SER A 85 -3.06 -4.07 14.20
C SER A 85 -4.34 -4.90 14.35
N LEU A 86 -4.25 -5.99 15.10
CA LEU A 86 -5.30 -6.99 15.28
C LEU A 86 -5.71 -7.11 16.75
N TYR A 87 -6.93 -7.54 16.98
CA TYR A 87 -7.42 -7.92 18.31
C TYR A 87 -6.92 -9.33 18.63
N ASN A 88 -5.93 -9.46 19.49
CA ASN A 88 -5.20 -10.68 19.75
C ASN A 88 -6.08 -11.79 20.35
N GLU A 89 -7.08 -11.45 21.16
CA GLU A 89 -8.01 -12.38 21.82
C GLU A 89 -9.12 -12.89 20.89
N LEU A 90 -9.39 -12.16 19.81
CA LEU A 90 -10.36 -12.56 18.82
C LEU A 90 -9.78 -13.63 17.88
N THR A 91 -10.64 -14.49 17.36
CA THR A 91 -10.27 -15.46 16.31
C THR A 91 -10.01 -14.74 14.98
N VAL A 92 -9.42 -15.46 14.03
CA VAL A 92 -9.26 -14.97 12.64
C VAL A 92 -10.59 -14.47 12.08
N ARG A 93 -11.64 -15.30 12.16
CA ARG A 93 -13.00 -14.96 11.71
C ARG A 93 -13.53 -13.71 12.39
N GLN A 94 -13.41 -13.65 13.72
CA GLN A 94 -13.94 -12.53 14.50
C GLN A 94 -13.23 -11.22 14.19
N ASN A 95 -11.89 -11.22 13.97
CA ASN A 95 -11.18 -10.04 13.53
C ASN A 95 -11.72 -9.54 12.18
N ILE A 96 -11.81 -10.41 11.19
CA ILE A 96 -12.24 -10.02 9.84
C ILE A 96 -13.72 -9.59 9.87
N ASP A 97 -14.61 -10.28 10.60
CA ASP A 97 -16.02 -9.89 10.74
C ASP A 97 -16.17 -8.52 11.40
N PHE A 98 -15.38 -8.23 12.44
CA PHE A 98 -15.36 -6.94 13.11
C PHE A 98 -14.99 -5.81 12.11
N PHE A 99 -13.89 -5.93 11.37
CA PHE A 99 -13.50 -4.93 10.40
C PHE A 99 -14.52 -4.82 9.25
N ALA A 100 -15.06 -5.93 8.76
CA ALA A 100 -16.14 -5.92 7.78
C ALA A 100 -17.36 -5.12 8.27
N HIS A 101 -17.74 -5.28 9.54
CA HIS A 101 -18.88 -4.58 10.11
C HIS A 101 -18.64 -3.07 10.25
N ILE A 102 -17.50 -2.66 10.80
CA ILE A 102 -17.19 -1.23 11.00
C ILE A 102 -16.99 -0.49 9.68
N TYR A 103 -16.52 -1.17 8.63
CA TYR A 103 -16.40 -0.61 7.28
C TYR A 103 -17.68 -0.72 6.44
N GLY A 104 -18.82 -1.07 7.04
CA GLY A 104 -20.13 -0.88 6.43
C GLY A 104 -20.84 -2.12 5.90
N LEU A 105 -20.29 -3.33 6.01
CA LEU A 105 -21.00 -4.57 5.70
C LEU A 105 -21.98 -4.94 6.81
N LYS A 106 -23.09 -4.20 6.90
CA LYS A 106 -24.06 -4.34 7.99
C LYS A 106 -24.94 -5.59 7.89
N ASN A 107 -25.23 -6.07 6.65
CA ASN A 107 -26.01 -7.28 6.45
C ASN A 107 -25.22 -8.51 6.92
N ALA A 108 -25.71 -9.20 7.96
CA ALA A 108 -24.99 -10.31 8.60
C ALA A 108 -24.75 -11.51 7.66
N GLN A 109 -25.69 -11.84 6.79
CA GLN A 109 -25.55 -12.97 5.86
C GLN A 109 -24.51 -12.68 4.77
N GLN A 110 -24.56 -11.50 4.16
CA GLN A 110 -23.58 -11.05 3.17
C GLN A 110 -22.18 -10.94 3.80
N ARG A 111 -22.09 -10.38 5.01
CA ARG A 111 -20.83 -10.25 5.74
C ARG A 111 -20.21 -11.60 6.05
N ARG A 112 -20.99 -12.58 6.56
CA ARG A 112 -20.48 -13.95 6.81
C ARG A 112 -19.90 -14.57 5.54
N LYS A 113 -20.65 -14.52 4.43
CA LYS A 113 -20.19 -15.03 3.15
C LYS A 113 -18.87 -14.38 2.74
N ARG A 114 -18.79 -13.04 2.81
CA ARG A 114 -17.59 -12.29 2.44
C ARG A 114 -16.40 -12.60 3.35
N VAL A 115 -16.63 -12.76 4.65
CA VAL A 115 -15.60 -13.15 5.63
C VAL A 115 -15.03 -14.52 5.27
N ASP A 116 -15.88 -15.52 4.96
CA ASP A 116 -15.42 -16.85 4.58
C ASP A 116 -14.64 -16.85 3.25
N GLU A 117 -15.09 -16.08 2.24
CA GLU A 117 -14.34 -15.88 0.98
C GLU A 117 -12.94 -15.31 1.23
N ILE A 118 -12.83 -14.30 2.09
CA ILE A 118 -11.54 -13.67 2.39
C ILE A 118 -10.63 -14.58 3.23
N ILE A 119 -11.18 -15.33 4.19
CA ILE A 119 -10.39 -16.32 4.96
C ILE A 119 -9.83 -17.39 4.02
N GLN A 120 -10.60 -17.83 3.02
CA GLN A 120 -10.13 -18.76 2.01
C GLN A 120 -9.03 -18.16 1.14
N LEU A 121 -9.21 -16.92 0.69
CA LEU A 121 -8.22 -16.19 -0.13
C LEU A 121 -6.85 -16.10 0.56
N VAL A 122 -6.83 -15.81 1.86
CA VAL A 122 -5.59 -15.72 2.64
C VAL A 122 -5.13 -17.07 3.22
N GLU A 123 -5.73 -18.18 2.78
CA GLU A 123 -5.39 -19.55 3.16
C GLU A 123 -5.40 -19.81 4.67
N LEU A 124 -6.37 -19.24 5.37
CA LEU A 124 -6.53 -19.41 6.82
C LEU A 124 -7.78 -20.18 7.24
N MET A 125 -8.47 -20.87 6.30
CA MET A 125 -9.66 -21.69 6.63
C MET A 125 -9.43 -22.70 7.75
N PRO A 126 -8.30 -23.45 7.82
CA PRO A 126 -8.03 -24.37 8.92
C PRO A 126 -7.81 -23.68 10.27
N LYS A 127 -7.54 -22.38 10.28
CA LYS A 127 -7.26 -21.57 11.47
C LYS A 127 -8.33 -20.53 11.77
N ARG A 128 -9.46 -20.56 11.05
CA ARG A 128 -10.50 -19.52 11.12
C ARG A 128 -11.05 -19.26 12.54
N ASP A 129 -11.10 -20.28 13.36
CA ASP A 129 -11.64 -20.23 14.73
C ASP A 129 -10.51 -20.22 15.79
N VAL A 130 -9.24 -20.06 15.37
CA VAL A 130 -8.07 -19.93 16.25
C VAL A 130 -7.87 -18.45 16.60
N SER A 131 -7.57 -18.18 17.88
CA SER A 131 -7.27 -16.83 18.36
C SER A 131 -5.97 -16.29 17.71
N VAL A 132 -5.97 -15.01 17.36
CA VAL A 132 -4.83 -14.35 16.68
C VAL A 132 -3.54 -14.40 17.51
N VAL A 133 -3.62 -14.42 18.84
CA VAL A 133 -2.44 -14.55 19.69
C VAL A 133 -1.64 -15.82 19.39
N GLN A 134 -2.31 -16.91 18.99
CA GLN A 134 -1.71 -18.23 18.71
C GLN A 134 -1.13 -18.35 17.29
N LEU A 135 -1.28 -17.34 16.44
CA LEU A 135 -0.83 -17.35 15.06
C LEU A 135 0.65 -16.97 14.95
N SER A 136 1.32 -17.51 13.93
CA SER A 136 2.65 -17.05 13.53
C SER A 136 2.61 -15.62 12.98
N GLY A 137 3.77 -14.96 12.88
CA GLY A 137 3.88 -13.60 12.31
C GLY A 137 3.31 -13.52 10.89
N GLY A 138 3.65 -14.45 10.01
CA GLY A 138 3.11 -14.50 8.65
C GLY A 138 1.61 -14.74 8.60
N MET A 139 1.05 -15.57 9.50
CA MET A 139 -0.41 -15.73 9.61
C MET A 139 -1.09 -14.43 10.07
N LYS A 140 -0.51 -13.70 11.04
CA LYS A 140 -1.02 -12.39 11.47
C LYS A 140 -1.00 -11.37 10.33
N GLN A 141 0.05 -11.40 9.51
CA GLN A 141 0.14 -10.57 8.31
C GLN A 141 -1.01 -10.86 7.33
N ARG A 142 -1.31 -12.15 7.10
CA ARG A 142 -2.44 -12.59 6.27
C ARG A 142 -3.80 -12.15 6.83
N VAL A 143 -4.00 -12.22 8.14
CA VAL A 143 -5.23 -11.68 8.79
C VAL A 143 -5.30 -10.17 8.62
N SER A 144 -4.19 -9.44 8.75
CA SER A 144 -4.13 -7.98 8.56
C SER A 144 -4.54 -7.58 7.14
N LEU A 145 -4.03 -8.29 6.12
CA LEU A 145 -4.47 -8.10 4.73
C LEU A 145 -5.97 -8.37 4.58
N ALA A 146 -6.45 -9.50 5.12
CA ALA A 146 -7.86 -9.87 5.08
C ALA A 146 -8.77 -8.76 5.64
N CYS A 147 -8.40 -8.16 6.77
CA CYS A 147 -9.12 -7.04 7.38
C CYS A 147 -9.14 -5.81 6.49
N ALA A 148 -8.02 -5.53 5.79
CA ALA A 148 -7.91 -4.34 4.91
C ALA A 148 -8.75 -4.46 3.63
N ILE A 149 -9.01 -5.69 3.13
CA ILE A 149 -9.67 -5.92 1.84
C ILE A 149 -11.12 -6.40 1.94
N VAL A 150 -11.58 -6.80 3.12
CA VAL A 150 -12.89 -7.45 3.29
C VAL A 150 -14.07 -6.60 2.81
N HIS A 151 -13.99 -5.28 2.94
CA HIS A 151 -15.03 -4.33 2.56
C HIS A 151 -14.92 -3.81 1.12
N GLN A 152 -13.97 -4.34 0.32
CA GLN A 152 -13.76 -3.99 -1.09
C GLN A 152 -13.55 -2.48 -1.33
N PRO A 153 -12.56 -1.85 -0.67
CA PRO A 153 -12.34 -0.43 -0.82
C PRO A 153 -11.88 -0.05 -2.23
N PRO A 154 -12.28 1.11 -2.78
CA PRO A 154 -11.77 1.61 -4.05
C PRO A 154 -10.32 2.07 -4.00
N LEU A 155 -9.76 2.30 -2.80
CA LEU A 155 -8.37 2.67 -2.56
C LEU A 155 -7.79 1.84 -1.43
N LEU A 156 -6.67 1.14 -1.69
CA LEU A 156 -6.04 0.23 -0.75
C LEU A 156 -4.57 0.59 -0.55
N PHE A 157 -4.18 0.77 0.70
CA PHE A 157 -2.81 1.01 1.14
C PHE A 157 -2.24 -0.25 1.79
N LEU A 158 -1.11 -0.71 1.30
CA LEU A 158 -0.42 -1.91 1.76
C LEU A 158 1.02 -1.57 2.14
N ASP A 159 1.32 -1.62 3.43
CA ASP A 159 2.65 -1.28 3.94
C ASP A 159 3.46 -2.56 4.13
N GLU A 160 4.36 -2.85 3.16
CA GLU A 160 5.19 -4.04 3.08
C GLU A 160 4.40 -5.37 3.13
N PRO A 161 3.39 -5.58 2.25
CA PRO A 161 2.42 -6.68 2.39
C PRO A 161 3.01 -8.07 2.18
N THR A 162 4.13 -8.19 1.50
CA THR A 162 4.74 -9.46 1.07
C THR A 162 5.89 -9.91 1.98
N VAL A 163 6.28 -9.07 2.93
CA VAL A 163 7.37 -9.39 3.87
C VAL A 163 6.99 -10.58 4.75
N GLY A 164 7.89 -11.57 4.79
CA GLY A 164 7.70 -12.78 5.61
C GLY A 164 6.70 -13.79 5.05
N LEU A 165 6.24 -13.63 3.81
CA LEU A 165 5.47 -14.63 3.09
C LEU A 165 6.41 -15.63 2.37
N ASP A 166 5.96 -16.89 2.30
CA ASP A 166 6.59 -17.87 1.42
C ASP A 166 6.36 -17.51 -0.07
N PRO A 167 7.21 -18.04 -1.00
CA PRO A 167 7.15 -17.68 -2.40
C PRO A 167 5.80 -17.99 -3.08
N GLU A 168 5.16 -19.12 -2.75
CA GLU A 168 3.90 -19.53 -3.36
C GLU A 168 2.77 -18.58 -2.99
N LEU A 169 2.66 -18.25 -1.70
CA LEU A 169 1.68 -17.30 -1.20
C LEU A 169 1.90 -15.87 -1.74
N ARG A 170 3.17 -15.47 -1.94
CA ARG A 170 3.50 -14.18 -2.57
C ARG A 170 2.92 -14.10 -3.98
N VAL A 171 3.06 -15.16 -4.79
CA VAL A 171 2.47 -15.22 -6.15
C VAL A 171 0.96 -15.06 -6.08
N HIS A 172 0.27 -15.81 -5.22
CA HIS A 172 -1.18 -15.72 -5.05
C HIS A 172 -1.64 -14.29 -4.64
N PHE A 173 -0.87 -13.60 -3.80
CA PHE A 173 -1.20 -12.22 -3.41
C PHE A 173 -1.03 -11.25 -4.57
N TRP A 174 0.01 -11.39 -5.38
CA TRP A 174 0.19 -10.55 -6.57
C TRP A 174 -0.92 -10.77 -7.60
N GLU A 175 -1.29 -12.02 -7.88
CA GLU A 175 -2.45 -12.34 -8.73
C GLU A 175 -3.75 -11.69 -8.20
N TYR A 176 -3.95 -11.73 -6.89
CA TYR A 176 -5.11 -11.07 -6.28
C TYR A 176 -5.04 -9.54 -6.42
N PHE A 177 -3.88 -8.92 -6.23
CA PHE A 177 -3.70 -7.49 -6.40
C PHE A 177 -3.92 -7.05 -7.85
N GLU A 178 -3.48 -7.83 -8.81
CA GLU A 178 -3.76 -7.62 -10.24
C GLU A 178 -5.27 -7.67 -10.53
N ASN A 179 -5.98 -8.65 -9.98
CA ASN A 179 -7.43 -8.75 -10.10
C ASN A 179 -8.15 -7.55 -9.47
N LEU A 180 -7.70 -7.06 -8.33
CA LEU A 180 -8.25 -5.85 -7.71
C LEU A 180 -8.06 -4.61 -8.60
N THR A 181 -6.89 -4.43 -9.19
CA THR A 181 -6.65 -3.30 -10.10
C THR A 181 -7.44 -3.42 -11.40
N ALA A 182 -7.58 -4.63 -11.95
CA ALA A 182 -8.43 -4.90 -13.11
C ALA A 182 -9.91 -4.59 -12.83
N ALA A 183 -10.36 -4.77 -11.58
CA ALA A 183 -11.70 -4.39 -11.11
C ALA A 183 -11.84 -2.89 -10.80
N GLY A 184 -10.77 -2.08 -10.94
CA GLY A 184 -10.78 -0.63 -10.75
C GLY A 184 -10.29 -0.15 -9.39
N THR A 185 -9.86 -1.03 -8.48
CA THR A 185 -9.25 -0.63 -7.21
C THR A 185 -7.87 0.00 -7.45
N THR A 186 -7.57 1.10 -6.78
CA THR A 186 -6.23 1.68 -6.75
C THR A 186 -5.45 1.09 -5.59
N LEU A 187 -4.23 0.60 -5.85
CA LEU A 187 -3.34 0.07 -4.82
C LEU A 187 -2.13 0.99 -4.63
N VAL A 188 -1.78 1.28 -3.39
CA VAL A 188 -0.52 1.92 -3.01
C VAL A 188 0.25 0.94 -2.13
N ILE A 189 1.38 0.48 -2.62
CA ILE A 189 2.17 -0.59 -2.01
C ILE A 189 3.53 -0.05 -1.65
N SER A 190 3.90 -0.02 -0.37
CA SER A 190 5.29 0.22 0.01
C SER A 190 6.09 -1.08 -0.06
N SER A 191 7.30 -0.98 -0.56
CA SER A 191 8.26 -2.09 -0.52
C SER A 191 9.70 -1.57 -0.45
N HIS A 192 10.59 -2.43 -0.01
CA HIS A 192 12.04 -2.23 -0.10
C HIS A 192 12.68 -3.22 -1.09
N THR A 193 11.89 -4.12 -1.71
CA THR A 193 12.36 -5.10 -2.69
C THR A 193 11.98 -4.67 -4.10
N MET A 194 12.87 -4.94 -5.06
CA MET A 194 12.62 -4.64 -6.47
C MET A 194 11.73 -5.69 -7.14
N ASP A 195 11.66 -6.89 -6.57
CA ASP A 195 10.71 -7.92 -7.02
C ASP A 195 9.26 -7.42 -6.92
N ASP A 196 8.89 -6.83 -5.78
CA ASP A 196 7.57 -6.25 -5.60
C ASP A 196 7.33 -5.07 -6.55
N ALA A 197 8.38 -4.29 -6.80
CA ALA A 197 8.33 -3.16 -7.73
C ALA A 197 7.95 -3.58 -9.16
N ALA A 198 8.45 -4.72 -9.61
CA ALA A 198 8.21 -5.21 -10.97
C ALA A 198 6.73 -5.49 -11.26
N HIS A 199 5.93 -5.77 -10.23
CA HIS A 199 4.49 -5.99 -10.33
C HIS A 199 3.65 -4.70 -10.32
N CYS A 200 4.25 -3.55 -9.99
CA CYS A 200 3.55 -2.28 -9.96
C CYS A 200 3.51 -1.62 -11.34
N ARG A 201 2.37 -1.01 -11.69
CA ARG A 201 2.21 -0.29 -12.96
C ARG A 201 3.01 1.02 -12.99
N GLN A 202 3.10 1.69 -11.86
CA GLN A 202 3.93 2.88 -11.68
C GLN A 202 4.68 2.80 -10.35
N LEU A 203 5.83 3.46 -10.30
CA LEU A 203 6.72 3.47 -9.15
C LEU A 203 7.10 4.90 -8.78
N ALA A 204 7.35 5.12 -7.50
CA ALA A 204 8.13 6.25 -7.02
C ALA A 204 9.27 5.75 -6.14
N TYR A 205 10.49 6.19 -6.42
CA TYR A 205 11.64 5.97 -5.56
C TYR A 205 11.72 7.07 -4.50
N MET A 206 11.71 6.64 -3.23
CA MET A 206 11.77 7.55 -2.09
C MET A 206 13.10 7.41 -1.34
N ARG A 207 13.73 8.55 -1.04
CA ARG A 207 14.95 8.65 -0.25
C ARG A 207 14.94 9.88 0.62
N GLU A 208 15.29 9.74 1.89
CA GLU A 208 15.44 10.86 2.84
C GLU A 208 14.24 11.82 2.82
N GLY A 209 13.03 11.25 2.75
CA GLY A 209 11.78 12.00 2.76
C GLY A 209 11.37 12.65 1.42
N LYS A 210 12.12 12.41 0.34
CA LYS A 210 11.87 12.98 -1.00
C LYS A 210 11.57 11.90 -2.02
N ILE A 211 10.79 12.24 -3.05
CA ILE A 211 10.68 11.44 -4.26
C ILE A 211 11.85 11.81 -5.17
N ILE A 212 12.72 10.83 -5.46
CA ILE A 212 13.90 11.03 -6.32
C ILE A 212 13.68 10.58 -7.77
N ALA A 213 12.67 9.76 -8.03
CA ALA A 213 12.24 9.40 -9.38
C ALA A 213 10.81 8.87 -9.36
N GLN A 214 10.07 9.02 -10.45
CA GLN A 214 8.74 8.48 -10.67
C GLN A 214 8.55 8.08 -12.12
N GLY A 215 7.88 6.96 -12.37
CA GLY A 215 7.55 6.47 -13.72
C GLY A 215 7.10 5.01 -13.72
N THR A 216 6.89 4.46 -14.89
CA THR A 216 6.71 3.02 -15.05
C THR A 216 8.04 2.27 -14.84
N PRO A 217 8.02 0.97 -14.50
CA PRO A 217 9.24 0.17 -14.42
C PRO A 217 10.12 0.26 -15.69
N ALA A 218 9.49 0.33 -16.86
CA ALA A 218 10.20 0.44 -18.15
C ALA A 218 10.88 1.81 -18.31
N GLU A 219 10.19 2.90 -18.01
CA GLU A 219 10.74 4.27 -18.08
C GLU A 219 11.93 4.45 -17.13
N LEU A 220 11.79 3.94 -15.89
CA LEU A 220 12.86 4.04 -14.89
C LEU A 220 14.11 3.26 -15.30
N ARG A 221 13.97 2.07 -15.88
CA ARG A 221 15.09 1.28 -16.43
C ARG A 221 15.73 1.99 -17.64
N ALA A 222 14.91 2.52 -18.54
CA ALA A 222 15.40 3.21 -19.72
C ALA A 222 16.25 4.46 -19.38
N ALA A 223 15.94 5.15 -18.28
CA ALA A 223 16.70 6.32 -17.82
C ALA A 223 18.17 6.03 -17.47
N VAL A 224 18.52 4.76 -17.18
CA VAL A 224 19.89 4.32 -16.90
C VAL A 224 20.79 4.39 -18.14
N GLY A 225 20.18 4.27 -19.34
CA GLY A 225 20.92 4.28 -20.62
C GLY A 225 21.67 2.97 -20.90
N LYS A 226 21.33 1.87 -20.22
CA LYS A 226 21.85 0.52 -20.46
C LYS A 226 20.74 -0.40 -20.96
N PRO A 227 20.97 -1.24 -22.00
CA PRO A 227 19.91 -2.09 -22.60
C PRO A 227 19.23 -3.04 -21.61
N ASP A 228 19.98 -3.64 -20.68
CA ASP A 228 19.51 -4.64 -19.74
C ASP A 228 19.51 -4.14 -18.28
N ALA A 229 19.28 -2.83 -18.09
CA ALA A 229 19.23 -2.27 -16.74
C ALA A 229 18.11 -2.89 -15.90
N SER A 230 18.44 -3.31 -14.68
CA SER A 230 17.47 -3.74 -13.66
C SER A 230 16.80 -2.55 -12.97
N LEU A 231 15.78 -2.80 -12.17
CA LEU A 231 15.19 -1.75 -11.31
C LEU A 231 16.15 -1.32 -10.20
N GLU A 232 17.03 -2.23 -9.73
CA GLU A 232 18.12 -1.91 -8.81
C GLU A 232 19.10 -0.94 -9.44
N ASP A 233 19.52 -1.18 -10.71
CA ASP A 233 20.39 -0.26 -11.43
C ASP A 233 19.75 1.13 -11.57
N ALA A 234 18.44 1.17 -11.88
CA ALA A 234 17.70 2.41 -11.95
C ALA A 234 17.67 3.14 -10.60
N PHE A 235 17.38 2.42 -9.51
CA PHE A 235 17.39 3.01 -8.17
C PHE A 235 18.76 3.58 -7.79
N LEU A 236 19.83 2.83 -8.02
CA LEU A 236 21.21 3.29 -7.78
C LEU A 236 21.60 4.48 -8.66
N PHE A 237 21.13 4.49 -9.91
CA PHE A 237 21.33 5.61 -10.83
C PHE A 237 20.71 6.89 -10.27
N PHE A 238 19.44 6.87 -9.87
CA PHE A 238 18.76 8.05 -9.32
C PHE A 238 19.33 8.50 -7.97
N ILE A 239 19.83 7.56 -7.14
CA ILE A 239 20.55 7.91 -5.91
C ILE A 239 21.80 8.74 -6.19
N ARG A 240 22.56 8.41 -7.25
CA ARG A 240 23.84 9.04 -7.57
C ARG A 240 23.68 10.35 -8.33
N HIS A 241 22.65 10.48 -9.16
CA HIS A 241 22.50 11.61 -10.09
C HIS A 241 21.40 12.61 -9.67
N GLY A 242 20.61 12.31 -8.63
CA GLY A 242 19.48 13.15 -8.21
C GLY A 242 18.28 13.05 -9.17
N GLU A 243 17.27 13.92 -8.97
CA GLU A 243 16.09 13.97 -9.83
C GLU A 243 16.46 14.23 -11.29
N VAL A 244 16.30 13.24 -12.13
CA VAL A 244 16.11 13.44 -13.55
C VAL A 244 14.60 13.65 -13.74
N LYS A 245 14.16 14.92 -13.84
CA LYS A 245 12.80 15.23 -14.26
C LYS A 245 12.59 14.58 -15.62
N SER A 246 11.79 13.50 -15.67
CA SER A 246 11.30 12.99 -16.94
C SER A 246 10.42 14.08 -17.55
N ASN A 247 10.93 14.77 -18.58
CA ASN A 247 10.14 15.61 -19.46
C ASN A 247 9.22 14.68 -20.26
N VAL A 248 8.06 14.33 -19.67
CA VAL A 248 6.94 13.80 -20.45
C VAL A 248 6.10 15.01 -20.83
N GLN A 249 6.29 15.47 -22.07
CA GLN A 249 5.35 16.32 -22.79
C GLN A 249 4.09 15.52 -23.18
#